data_d26e48e9eddfdf87b27e1a6800a554f6
#
_entry.id   d26e48e9eddfdf87b27e1a6800a554f6
#
_cell.length_a   1.000
_cell.length_b   1.000
_cell.length_c   1.000
_cell.angle_alpha   90.00
_cell.angle_beta   90.00
_cell.angle_gamma   90.00
#
_symmetry.space_group_name_H-M   'P 1'
#
loop_
_entity.id
_entity.type
_entity.pdbx_description
1 polymer ?
#
loop_
_entity_poly.entity_id
_entity_poly.type
_entity_poly.pdbx_seq_one_letter_code
_entity_poly.pdbx_strand_id
1 'polypeptide(L)'
;MRVRAAVVLAGLALLAGGCGGGGGGNSLPAAADVVPASAAVLISVNTDFSSAQWKRELALMRRFPGAPQLLRRASEQSGNLDFGRDVKPALGPEVDVVWLDFARGGNDVVALTQPKNKKRFAALIRKGNSTGSPLLTTKVGDWTVAADSRAKLAQFRQASSSGKKLADDQAFKDAMAKLDQSSAVRAYVAGGRVQKALDDAFEGGGAPPHLTTEVGRLESLSAKAEADEKGLHFDGAIAIDPALAPEPFAATLPGELPGGALLYVSANSLDDMTRTVLRLVSRSLPNFDTQLSQVEAVLGFSVQRDVLPLLAHEAAFAVYPARPLPTFVVVIKVGDTAKAKRIFSRLSGVIALGLNINTKTLPVGGVDVTELDFPHAPAPPVKTFFAAFEGKFAFTTDEATMRQLIEGPHSTLEDDPAFAAAKKDAGMPGKTTGFAYANLHDGLPFAFRLAAAGGSVIPAEARRNTKPLRTALVYTHEDGKLLRVSGFATIK
;
A
#
# COMPACT_ATOMS: atom_id res chain seq x y z
N MET A 1 -20.65 -5.41 -9.26
CA MET A 1 -20.13 -4.35 -10.16
C MET A 1 -21.14 -3.19 -10.33
N ARG A 2 -21.71 -2.66 -9.22
CA ARG A 2 -22.76 -1.62 -9.23
C ARG A 2 -22.40 -0.34 -8.45
N VAL A 3 -21.11 -0.12 -8.14
CA VAL A 3 -20.60 1.07 -7.40
C VAL A 3 -20.43 2.29 -8.34
N ARG A 4 -20.87 2.20 -9.60
CA ARG A 4 -20.47 3.11 -10.69
C ARG A 4 -20.90 4.57 -10.52
N ALA A 5 -22.02 4.88 -9.89
CA ALA A 5 -22.56 6.25 -9.93
C ALA A 5 -21.99 7.19 -8.85
N ALA A 6 -21.81 6.70 -7.61
CA ALA A 6 -21.16 7.49 -6.55
C ALA A 6 -19.64 7.59 -6.80
N VAL A 7 -19.03 6.51 -7.33
CA VAL A 7 -17.64 6.47 -7.81
C VAL A 7 -17.43 7.38 -9.02
N VAL A 8 -18.44 7.64 -9.84
CA VAL A 8 -18.34 8.56 -10.99
C VAL A 8 -18.24 10.02 -10.54
N LEU A 9 -19.00 10.46 -9.53
CA LEU A 9 -18.84 11.81 -8.96
C LEU A 9 -17.50 11.93 -8.19
N ALA A 10 -17.14 10.93 -7.41
CA ALA A 10 -15.86 10.86 -6.74
C ALA A 10 -14.71 10.57 -7.72
N GLY A 11 -14.92 9.73 -8.72
CA GLY A 11 -13.93 9.40 -9.74
C GLY A 11 -13.66 10.55 -10.70
N LEU A 12 -14.66 11.37 -11.05
CA LEU A 12 -14.46 12.62 -11.77
C LEU A 12 -13.74 13.66 -10.91
N ALA A 13 -13.99 13.71 -9.60
CA ALA A 13 -13.25 14.51 -8.67
C ALA A 13 -11.83 13.96 -8.44
N LEU A 14 -11.64 12.64 -8.32
CA LEU A 14 -10.36 11.96 -8.16
C LEU A 14 -9.53 11.91 -9.45
N LEU A 15 -10.17 11.81 -10.63
CA LEU A 15 -9.48 11.84 -11.93
C LEU A 15 -9.20 13.28 -12.38
N ALA A 16 -9.93 14.26 -11.84
CA ALA A 16 -9.65 15.67 -12.06
C ALA A 16 -8.67 16.24 -11.01
N GLY A 17 -8.24 15.41 -10.13
CA GLY A 17 -7.33 15.59 -9.28
C GLY A 17 -7.00 15.81 -8.05
N GLY A 18 -6.83 16.38 -7.21
CA GLY A 18 -6.49 16.88 -5.93
C GLY A 18 -6.39 18.39 -6.04
N CYS A 19 -6.60 19.24 -5.29
CA CYS A 19 -6.39 19.70 -4.01
C CYS A 19 -6.38 21.17 -3.79
N GLY A 20 -6.79 21.52 -2.69
CA GLY A 20 -6.82 22.87 -2.25
C GLY A 20 -5.73 23.27 -1.28
N GLY A 21 -5.51 24.50 -1.04
CA GLY A 21 -4.65 25.00 0.01
C GLY A 21 -5.03 26.40 0.41
N GLY A 22 -4.99 26.66 1.68
CA GLY A 22 -5.04 28.00 2.26
C GLY A 22 -5.67 28.01 3.65
N GLY A 23 -4.88 28.29 4.67
CA GLY A 23 -5.32 28.58 6.02
C GLY A 23 -5.14 27.41 6.98
N GLY A 24 -4.00 27.41 7.68
CA GLY A 24 -3.68 26.42 8.70
C GLY A 24 -4.69 26.39 9.82
N GLY A 25 -5.42 25.34 9.90
CA GLY A 25 -6.26 24.92 10.99
C GLY A 25 -6.58 23.45 10.82
N ASN A 26 -6.49 22.66 11.91
CA ASN A 26 -6.86 21.25 11.93
C ASN A 26 -8.38 21.10 11.96
N SER A 27 -9.12 21.53 10.92
CA SER A 27 -10.57 21.36 10.87
C SER A 27 -10.93 20.03 10.25
N LEU A 28 -11.94 19.41 10.84
CA LEU A 28 -12.57 18.22 10.32
C LEU A 28 -13.19 18.53 8.93
N PRO A 29 -13.37 17.49 8.06
CA PRO A 29 -14.24 17.62 6.91
C PRO A 29 -15.60 18.18 7.31
N ALA A 30 -16.11 19.14 6.55
CA ALA A 30 -17.38 19.80 6.90
C ALA A 30 -18.56 18.80 6.93
N ALA A 31 -18.51 17.74 6.13
CA ALA A 31 -19.52 16.68 6.15
C ALA A 31 -19.56 15.89 7.47
N ALA A 32 -18.54 15.97 8.32
CA ALA A 32 -18.51 15.24 9.59
C ALA A 32 -19.69 15.59 10.51
N ASP A 33 -20.25 16.83 10.38
CA ASP A 33 -21.41 17.30 11.14
C ASP A 33 -22.74 16.61 10.74
N VAL A 34 -22.79 15.96 9.59
CA VAL A 34 -24.00 15.27 9.09
C VAL A 34 -23.77 13.79 8.83
N VAL A 35 -22.52 13.35 8.70
CA VAL A 35 -22.19 11.92 8.53
C VAL A 35 -22.34 11.18 9.86
N PRO A 36 -23.12 10.09 9.92
CA PRO A 36 -23.30 9.34 11.16
C PRO A 36 -21.99 8.71 11.65
N ALA A 37 -21.75 8.70 12.96
CA ALA A 37 -20.58 8.05 13.58
C ALA A 37 -20.50 6.53 13.28
N SER A 38 -21.61 5.93 12.86
CA SER A 38 -21.65 4.53 12.40
C SER A 38 -21.10 4.31 11.00
N ALA A 39 -20.74 5.36 10.26
CA ALA A 39 -20.14 5.21 8.92
C ALA A 39 -18.81 4.46 8.99
N ALA A 40 -18.60 3.54 8.05
CA ALA A 40 -17.41 2.71 8.00
C ALA A 40 -16.22 3.47 7.39
N VAL A 41 -16.49 4.31 6.37
CA VAL A 41 -15.45 5.10 5.66
C VAL A 41 -16.00 6.49 5.33
N LEU A 42 -15.16 7.49 5.48
CA LEU A 42 -15.32 8.83 4.91
C LEU A 42 -14.11 9.16 4.06
N ILE A 43 -14.33 9.50 2.79
CA ILE A 43 -13.32 10.10 1.91
C ILE A 43 -13.80 11.50 1.57
N SER A 44 -13.04 12.51 1.97
CA SER A 44 -13.29 13.90 1.67
C SER A 44 -12.34 14.38 0.59
N VAL A 45 -12.89 14.93 -0.47
CA VAL A 45 -12.17 15.49 -1.62
C VAL A 45 -12.41 16.98 -1.66
N ASN A 46 -11.34 17.75 -1.55
CA ASN A 46 -11.42 19.19 -1.75
C ASN A 46 -11.71 19.48 -3.23
N THR A 47 -12.73 20.24 -3.52
CA THR A 47 -13.18 20.63 -4.87
C THR A 47 -13.11 22.14 -5.11
N ASP A 48 -12.32 22.87 -4.31
CA ASP A 48 -11.93 24.24 -4.64
C ASP A 48 -10.88 24.27 -5.76
N PHE A 49 -11.34 24.18 -7.00
CA PHE A 49 -10.52 24.16 -8.20
C PHE A 49 -9.75 25.46 -8.48
N SER A 50 -9.87 26.47 -7.63
CA SER A 50 -9.15 27.74 -7.76
C SER A 50 -7.86 27.80 -6.93
N SER A 51 -7.71 26.88 -5.99
CA SER A 51 -6.62 26.86 -5.02
C SER A 51 -5.23 26.63 -5.63
N ALA A 52 -4.18 27.00 -4.90
CA ALA A 52 -2.79 26.82 -5.32
C ALA A 52 -2.46 25.33 -5.49
N GLN A 53 -3.01 24.50 -4.64
CA GLN A 53 -2.77 23.06 -4.68
C GLN A 53 -3.37 22.43 -5.95
N TRP A 54 -4.60 22.75 -6.33
CA TRP A 54 -5.17 22.32 -7.61
C TRP A 54 -4.29 22.66 -8.80
N LYS A 55 -3.65 23.85 -8.78
CA LYS A 55 -2.72 24.24 -9.84
C LYS A 55 -1.49 23.33 -9.88
N ARG A 56 -0.94 22.93 -8.73
CA ARG A 56 0.20 22.01 -8.66
C ARG A 56 -0.15 20.64 -9.21
N GLU A 57 -1.31 20.10 -8.85
CA GLU A 57 -1.73 18.78 -9.33
C GLU A 57 -2.09 18.73 -10.80
N LEU A 58 -2.76 19.77 -11.29
CA LEU A 58 -2.95 19.92 -12.72
C LEU A 58 -1.60 20.01 -13.46
N ALA A 59 -0.60 20.66 -12.86
CA ALA A 59 0.75 20.69 -13.41
C ALA A 59 1.40 19.31 -13.42
N LEU A 60 1.28 18.53 -12.33
CA LEU A 60 1.75 17.15 -12.30
C LEU A 60 0.99 16.26 -13.30
N MET A 61 -0.33 16.37 -13.36
CA MET A 61 -1.15 15.59 -14.27
C MET A 61 -0.77 15.84 -15.74
N ARG A 62 -0.43 17.09 -16.11
CA ARG A 62 0.02 17.44 -17.47
C ARG A 62 1.32 16.77 -17.89
N ARG A 63 2.13 16.28 -16.93
CA ARG A 63 3.34 15.50 -17.21
C ARG A 63 3.02 14.12 -17.81
N PHE A 64 1.80 13.62 -17.59
CA PHE A 64 1.34 12.33 -18.10
C PHE A 64 0.70 12.49 -19.49
N PRO A 65 1.29 11.98 -20.58
CA PRO A 65 0.79 12.18 -21.95
C PRO A 65 -0.63 11.65 -22.19
N GLY A 66 -1.06 10.66 -21.41
CA GLY A 66 -2.39 10.07 -21.52
C GLY A 66 -3.45 10.72 -20.62
N ALA A 67 -3.10 11.72 -19.80
CA ALA A 67 -4.07 12.37 -18.93
C ALA A 67 -5.27 12.97 -19.68
N PRO A 68 -5.10 13.66 -20.83
CA PRO A 68 -6.23 14.15 -21.59
C PRO A 68 -7.18 13.05 -22.08
N GLN A 69 -6.62 11.90 -22.49
CA GLN A 69 -7.42 10.75 -22.95
C GLN A 69 -8.19 10.10 -21.79
N LEU A 70 -7.56 9.99 -20.60
CA LEU A 70 -8.21 9.48 -19.40
C LEU A 70 -9.37 10.38 -18.99
N LEU A 71 -9.19 11.69 -18.97
CA LEU A 71 -10.24 12.67 -18.68
C LEU A 71 -11.37 12.60 -19.70
N ARG A 72 -11.07 12.46 -21.00
CA ARG A 72 -12.07 12.29 -22.05
C ARG A 72 -12.87 11.01 -21.87
N ARG A 73 -12.22 9.85 -21.66
CA ARG A 73 -12.89 8.57 -21.38
C ARG A 73 -13.79 8.66 -20.14
N ALA A 74 -13.30 9.27 -19.08
CA ALA A 74 -14.10 9.50 -17.86
C ALA A 74 -15.33 10.38 -18.17
N SER A 75 -15.18 11.43 -18.98
CA SER A 75 -16.28 12.25 -19.47
C SER A 75 -17.30 11.44 -20.27
N GLU A 76 -16.84 10.65 -21.25
CA GLU A 76 -17.69 9.79 -22.09
C GLU A 76 -18.48 8.76 -21.25
N GLN A 77 -17.81 8.11 -20.29
CA GLN A 77 -18.45 7.15 -19.39
C GLN A 77 -19.45 7.77 -18.42
N SER A 78 -19.34 9.07 -18.18
CA SER A 78 -20.18 9.84 -17.26
C SER A 78 -21.28 10.62 -17.97
N GLY A 79 -21.64 10.29 -19.22
CA GLY A 79 -22.67 10.99 -19.96
C GLY A 79 -22.18 12.22 -20.69
N ASN A 80 -20.96 12.21 -21.19
CA ASN A 80 -20.32 13.35 -21.85
C ASN A 80 -20.28 14.60 -20.96
N LEU A 81 -20.08 14.41 -19.65
CA LEU A 81 -19.90 15.50 -18.72
C LEU A 81 -18.57 16.21 -18.98
N ASP A 82 -18.64 17.52 -19.28
CA ASP A 82 -17.47 18.37 -19.38
C ASP A 82 -17.09 18.89 -17.99
N PHE A 83 -15.83 18.66 -17.59
CA PHE A 83 -15.37 19.06 -16.26
C PHE A 83 -15.49 20.57 -16.04
N GLY A 84 -15.02 21.40 -16.97
CA GLY A 84 -15.01 22.86 -16.85
C GLY A 84 -16.40 23.48 -16.90
N ARG A 85 -17.25 22.95 -17.79
CA ARG A 85 -18.59 23.51 -18.07
C ARG A 85 -19.66 22.95 -17.13
N ASP A 86 -19.62 21.63 -16.86
CA ASP A 86 -20.73 20.93 -16.19
C ASP A 86 -20.40 20.65 -14.72
N VAL A 87 -19.16 20.23 -14.38
CA VAL A 87 -18.78 19.77 -13.03
C VAL A 87 -18.30 20.90 -12.15
N LYS A 88 -17.24 21.62 -12.56
CA LYS A 88 -16.60 22.68 -11.78
C LYS A 88 -17.57 23.76 -11.26
N PRO A 89 -18.51 24.29 -12.06
CA PRO A 89 -19.43 25.34 -11.60
C PRO A 89 -20.61 24.79 -10.78
N ALA A 90 -20.81 23.49 -10.72
CA ALA A 90 -21.91 22.84 -10.00
C ALA A 90 -21.53 22.43 -8.58
N LEU A 91 -20.29 21.92 -8.37
CA LEU A 91 -19.83 21.42 -7.09
C LEU A 91 -19.54 22.56 -6.10
N GLY A 92 -19.63 22.26 -4.82
CA GLY A 92 -19.16 23.08 -3.71
C GLY A 92 -17.64 22.94 -3.50
N PRO A 93 -17.13 23.43 -2.36
CA PRO A 93 -15.71 23.35 -2.04
C PRO A 93 -15.26 21.93 -1.62
N GLU A 94 -16.21 21.04 -1.28
CA GLU A 94 -15.94 19.70 -0.80
C GLU A 94 -16.96 18.71 -1.40
N VAL A 95 -16.48 17.52 -1.73
CA VAL A 95 -17.29 16.35 -2.08
C VAL A 95 -16.83 15.19 -1.21
N ASP A 96 -17.76 14.59 -0.50
CA ASP A 96 -17.50 13.48 0.38
C ASP A 96 -18.13 12.21 -0.11
N VAL A 97 -17.41 11.09 0.02
CA VAL A 97 -17.90 9.73 -0.24
C VAL A 97 -17.92 8.98 1.07
N VAL A 98 -19.08 8.45 1.42
CA VAL A 98 -19.33 7.77 2.68
C VAL A 98 -19.78 6.34 2.42
N TRP A 99 -19.07 5.38 2.99
CA TRP A 99 -19.56 4.01 3.13
C TRP A 99 -20.29 3.90 4.46
N LEU A 100 -21.58 3.60 4.41
CA LEU A 100 -22.41 3.46 5.62
C LEU A 100 -22.04 2.19 6.38
N ASP A 101 -21.80 1.10 5.65
CA ASP A 101 -21.30 -0.17 6.17
C ASP A 101 -20.64 -0.99 5.05
N PHE A 102 -20.08 -2.16 5.42
CA PHE A 102 -19.53 -3.13 4.48
C PHE A 102 -20.48 -4.29 4.17
N ALA A 103 -21.69 -4.29 4.74
CA ALA A 103 -22.71 -5.26 4.39
C ALA A 103 -23.01 -5.22 2.89
N ARG A 104 -23.62 -6.27 2.38
CA ARG A 104 -23.94 -6.37 0.94
C ARG A 104 -22.76 -6.15 0.01
N GLY A 105 -21.54 -6.56 0.44
CA GLY A 105 -20.32 -6.42 -0.33
C GLY A 105 -19.83 -4.97 -0.48
N GLY A 106 -20.09 -4.12 0.53
CA GLY A 106 -19.61 -2.73 0.55
C GLY A 106 -20.31 -1.81 -0.45
N ASN A 107 -21.54 -2.13 -0.85
CA ASN A 107 -22.30 -1.35 -1.83
C ASN A 107 -23.06 -0.16 -1.23
N ASP A 108 -23.07 0.00 0.11
CA ASP A 108 -23.85 1.04 0.78
C ASP A 108 -23.08 2.37 0.84
N VAL A 109 -22.95 2.97 -0.34
CA VAL A 109 -22.18 4.20 -0.57
C VAL A 109 -23.14 5.34 -0.89
N VAL A 110 -22.85 6.52 -0.29
CA VAL A 110 -23.49 7.80 -0.62
C VAL A 110 -22.41 8.86 -0.89
N ALA A 111 -22.75 9.86 -1.69
CA ALA A 111 -21.92 11.04 -1.91
C ALA A 111 -22.63 12.29 -1.37
N LEU A 112 -21.85 13.18 -0.77
CA LEU A 112 -22.33 14.44 -0.22
C LEU A 112 -21.63 15.63 -0.85
N THR A 113 -22.35 16.74 -1.03
CA THR A 113 -21.76 18.02 -1.35
C THR A 113 -22.70 19.17 -0.97
N GLN A 114 -22.15 20.37 -0.79
CA GLN A 114 -22.91 21.61 -0.70
C GLN A 114 -22.78 22.37 -2.03
N PRO A 115 -23.70 22.16 -3.00
CA PRO A 115 -23.57 22.69 -4.33
C PRO A 115 -23.42 24.21 -4.36
N LYS A 116 -22.37 24.73 -5.00
CA LYS A 116 -22.17 26.16 -5.22
C LYS A 116 -23.31 26.80 -6.01
N ASN A 117 -23.87 26.04 -6.96
CA ASN A 117 -25.03 26.42 -7.76
C ASN A 117 -26.02 25.27 -7.89
N LYS A 118 -27.13 25.38 -7.16
CA LYS A 118 -28.19 24.35 -7.10
C LYS A 118 -28.79 24.01 -8.48
N LYS A 119 -28.96 25.02 -9.36
CA LYS A 119 -29.52 24.81 -10.71
C LYS A 119 -28.54 24.01 -11.59
N ARG A 120 -27.24 24.39 -11.56
CA ARG A 120 -26.19 23.70 -12.31
C ARG A 120 -25.98 22.28 -11.78
N PHE A 121 -26.03 22.10 -10.47
CA PHE A 121 -25.93 20.76 -9.86
C PHE A 121 -27.09 19.86 -10.29
N ALA A 122 -28.34 20.37 -10.28
CA ALA A 122 -29.48 19.60 -10.78
C ALA A 122 -29.35 19.25 -12.27
N ALA A 123 -28.77 20.15 -13.08
CA ALA A 123 -28.48 19.87 -14.49
C ALA A 123 -27.39 18.80 -14.66
N LEU A 124 -26.33 18.86 -13.82
CA LEU A 124 -25.27 17.86 -13.78
C LEU A 124 -25.83 16.46 -13.47
N ILE A 125 -26.68 16.34 -12.45
CA ILE A 125 -27.34 15.07 -12.09
C ILE A 125 -28.24 14.57 -13.23
N ARG A 126 -29.07 15.41 -13.83
CA ARG A 126 -29.90 15.02 -14.98
C ARG A 126 -29.08 14.50 -16.16
N LYS A 127 -27.98 15.20 -16.47
CA LYS A 127 -27.10 14.81 -17.57
C LYS A 127 -26.37 13.51 -17.28
N GLY A 128 -25.86 13.31 -16.03
CA GLY A 128 -25.26 12.05 -15.61
C GLY A 128 -26.24 10.88 -15.66
N ASN A 129 -27.51 11.11 -15.32
CA ASN A 129 -28.56 10.10 -15.35
C ASN A 129 -29.00 9.66 -16.77
N SER A 130 -28.62 10.40 -17.81
CA SER A 130 -28.99 10.05 -19.19
C SER A 130 -28.26 8.83 -19.75
N THR A 131 -27.18 8.36 -19.08
CA THR A 131 -26.28 7.31 -19.61
C THR A 131 -26.02 6.14 -18.66
N GLY A 132 -26.63 6.12 -17.48
CA GLY A 132 -26.32 5.09 -16.47
C GLY A 132 -27.42 4.85 -15.45
N SER A 133 -27.06 4.20 -14.35
CA SER A 133 -27.97 4.04 -13.21
C SER A 133 -28.30 5.41 -12.62
N PRO A 134 -29.60 5.71 -12.40
CA PRO A 134 -30.02 7.03 -11.97
C PRO A 134 -29.45 7.37 -10.58
N LEU A 135 -28.83 8.54 -10.48
CA LEU A 135 -28.43 9.11 -9.22
C LEU A 135 -29.63 9.87 -8.63
N LEU A 136 -30.06 9.45 -7.47
CA LEU A 136 -31.13 10.09 -6.71
C LEU A 136 -30.52 11.03 -5.69
N THR A 137 -31.18 12.11 -5.35
CA THR A 137 -30.70 13.09 -4.38
C THR A 137 -31.73 13.39 -3.30
N THR A 138 -31.25 13.70 -2.09
CA THR A 138 -32.04 14.21 -0.98
C THR A 138 -31.28 15.33 -0.26
N LYS A 139 -31.97 16.09 0.60
CA LYS A 139 -31.36 17.07 1.48
C LYS A 139 -31.23 16.55 2.90
N VAL A 140 -30.07 16.85 3.54
CA VAL A 140 -29.81 16.66 4.95
C VAL A 140 -29.11 17.92 5.45
N GLY A 141 -29.81 18.79 6.18
CA GLY A 141 -29.33 20.14 6.43
C GLY A 141 -29.03 20.89 5.12
N ASP A 142 -27.87 21.51 5.07
CA ASP A 142 -27.41 22.22 3.86
C ASP A 142 -26.78 21.29 2.80
N TRP A 143 -26.57 20.03 3.14
CA TRP A 143 -25.97 19.04 2.27
C TRP A 143 -26.93 18.45 1.26
N THR A 144 -26.46 18.22 0.05
CA THR A 144 -27.13 17.36 -0.94
C THR A 144 -26.46 16.01 -0.89
N VAL A 145 -27.22 14.99 -0.54
CA VAL A 145 -26.79 13.60 -0.49
C VAL A 145 -27.29 12.90 -1.74
N ALA A 146 -26.39 12.19 -2.44
CA ALA A 146 -26.66 11.46 -3.66
C ALA A 146 -26.37 9.98 -3.48
N ALA A 147 -27.24 9.11 -4.03
CA ALA A 147 -27.05 7.65 -4.06
C ALA A 147 -27.76 7.04 -5.26
N ASP A 148 -27.48 5.78 -5.56
CA ASP A 148 -28.09 5.00 -6.62
C ASP A 148 -29.48 4.41 -6.26
N SER A 149 -29.90 4.56 -5.00
CA SER A 149 -31.19 4.04 -4.54
C SER A 149 -31.84 4.88 -3.43
N ARG A 150 -33.18 4.85 -3.39
CA ARG A 150 -33.93 5.49 -2.30
C ARG A 150 -33.66 4.88 -0.93
N ALA A 151 -33.36 3.58 -0.90
CA ALA A 151 -33.07 2.86 0.34
C ALA A 151 -31.80 3.41 1.01
N LYS A 152 -30.73 3.62 0.26
CA LYS A 152 -29.47 4.23 0.77
C LYS A 152 -29.67 5.65 1.29
N LEU A 153 -30.44 6.47 0.55
CA LEU A 153 -30.79 7.82 0.99
C LEU A 153 -31.61 7.81 2.29
N ALA A 154 -32.55 6.88 2.42
CA ALA A 154 -33.35 6.72 3.63
C ALA A 154 -32.48 6.25 4.81
N GLN A 155 -31.62 5.24 4.59
CA GLN A 155 -30.67 4.74 5.58
C GLN A 155 -29.75 5.86 6.08
N PHE A 156 -29.15 6.63 5.16
CA PHE A 156 -28.30 7.77 5.53
C PHE A 156 -29.10 8.80 6.36
N ARG A 157 -30.27 9.21 5.91
CA ARG A 157 -31.10 10.19 6.63
C ARG A 157 -31.46 9.72 8.04
N GLN A 158 -31.90 8.47 8.17
CA GLN A 158 -32.24 7.86 9.46
C GLN A 158 -31.03 7.84 10.39
N ALA A 159 -29.89 7.33 9.93
CA ALA A 159 -28.66 7.28 10.71
C ALA A 159 -28.14 8.69 11.07
N SER A 160 -28.27 9.64 10.12
CA SER A 160 -27.90 11.04 10.34
C SER A 160 -28.84 11.78 11.28
N SER A 161 -30.11 11.43 11.43
CA SER A 161 -31.07 12.12 12.32
C SER A 161 -31.09 11.56 13.74
N SER A 162 -30.80 10.28 13.93
CA SER A 162 -31.04 9.56 15.19
C SER A 162 -29.77 9.27 16.02
N GLY A 163 -28.57 9.52 15.48
CA GLY A 163 -27.32 9.10 16.12
C GLY A 163 -26.28 10.22 16.27
N LYS A 164 -25.17 9.89 16.94
CA LYS A 164 -23.97 10.70 16.97
C LYS A 164 -23.41 10.89 15.56
N LYS A 165 -22.75 12.00 15.34
CA LYS A 165 -22.04 12.33 14.09
C LYS A 165 -20.56 11.96 14.17
N LEU A 166 -19.90 11.86 13.03
CA LEU A 166 -18.45 11.70 13.02
C LEU A 166 -17.75 12.85 13.75
N ALA A 167 -18.28 14.07 13.66
CA ALA A 167 -17.78 15.21 14.41
C ALA A 167 -17.81 15.02 15.94
N ASP A 168 -18.63 14.10 16.46
CA ASP A 168 -18.72 13.76 17.89
C ASP A 168 -17.83 12.56 18.26
N ASP A 169 -17.32 11.81 17.27
CA ASP A 169 -16.51 10.60 17.49
C ASP A 169 -15.05 10.97 17.78
N GLN A 170 -14.52 10.50 18.92
CA GLN A 170 -13.17 10.86 19.34
C GLN A 170 -12.10 10.20 18.46
N ALA A 171 -12.27 8.93 18.07
CA ALA A 171 -11.32 8.24 17.20
C ALA A 171 -11.22 8.92 15.83
N PHE A 172 -12.35 9.40 15.30
CA PHE A 172 -12.36 10.20 14.08
C PHE A 172 -11.63 11.53 14.25
N LYS A 173 -11.90 12.25 15.34
CA LYS A 173 -11.23 13.53 15.63
C LYS A 173 -9.72 13.35 15.72
N ASP A 174 -9.26 12.37 16.48
CA ASP A 174 -7.84 12.11 16.69
C ASP A 174 -7.14 11.68 15.38
N ALA A 175 -7.82 10.89 14.56
CA ALA A 175 -7.33 10.46 13.27
C ALA A 175 -7.22 11.61 12.27
N MET A 176 -8.23 12.50 12.23
CA MET A 176 -8.29 13.61 11.28
C MET A 176 -7.50 14.84 11.72
N ALA A 177 -7.32 15.06 13.04
CA ALA A 177 -6.59 16.21 13.59
C ALA A 177 -5.12 16.28 13.13
N LYS A 178 -4.56 15.17 12.70
CA LYS A 178 -3.17 15.05 12.21
C LYS A 178 -3.05 15.16 10.68
N LEU A 179 -4.17 15.34 9.98
CA LEU A 179 -4.19 15.53 8.53
C LEU A 179 -4.39 16.99 8.19
N ASP A 180 -3.51 17.54 7.34
CA ASP A 180 -3.63 18.91 6.88
C ASP A 180 -4.91 19.09 6.04
N GLN A 181 -5.67 20.17 6.32
CA GLN A 181 -6.85 20.55 5.56
C GLN A 181 -6.57 20.90 4.11
N SER A 182 -5.36 21.37 3.83
CA SER A 182 -4.95 21.72 2.47
C SER A 182 -4.87 20.52 1.54
N SER A 183 -4.91 19.29 2.10
CA SER A 183 -4.76 18.07 1.32
C SER A 183 -5.92 17.86 0.35
N ALA A 184 -5.59 17.29 -0.80
CA ALA A 184 -6.48 16.90 -1.87
C ALA A 184 -7.59 16.02 -1.47
N VAL A 185 -7.15 15.00 -0.84
CA VAL A 185 -7.96 13.91 -0.38
C VAL A 185 -7.58 13.62 1.04
N ARG A 186 -8.59 13.49 1.88
CA ARG A 186 -8.47 12.99 3.24
C ARG A 186 -9.39 11.80 3.38
N ALA A 187 -8.91 10.74 3.96
CA ALA A 187 -9.68 9.53 4.17
C ALA A 187 -9.66 9.12 5.65
N TYR A 188 -10.77 8.62 6.10
CA TYR A 188 -10.93 7.98 7.41
C TYR A 188 -11.61 6.64 7.25
N VAL A 189 -11.15 5.64 7.98
CA VAL A 189 -11.75 4.32 8.06
C VAL A 189 -11.90 3.92 9.52
N ALA A 190 -13.11 3.58 9.93
CA ALA A 190 -13.39 3.06 11.26
C ALA A 190 -12.87 1.61 11.38
N GLY A 191 -11.76 1.43 12.11
CA GLY A 191 -11.02 0.16 12.14
C GLY A 191 -11.87 -1.02 12.62
N GLY A 192 -12.65 -0.84 13.68
CA GLY A 192 -13.54 -1.89 14.17
C GLY A 192 -14.61 -2.34 13.17
N ARG A 193 -14.98 -1.47 12.19
CA ARG A 193 -15.89 -1.83 11.10
C ARG A 193 -15.21 -2.71 10.05
N VAL A 194 -13.93 -2.39 9.75
CA VAL A 194 -13.12 -3.21 8.84
C VAL A 194 -12.89 -4.58 9.45
N GLN A 195 -12.47 -4.62 10.71
CA GLN A 195 -12.26 -5.89 11.42
C GLN A 195 -13.49 -6.76 11.39
N LYS A 196 -14.66 -6.19 11.77
CA LYS A 196 -15.90 -6.93 11.69
C LYS A 196 -16.21 -7.44 10.28
N ALA A 197 -16.02 -6.63 9.26
CA ALA A 197 -16.28 -7.05 7.88
C ALA A 197 -15.33 -8.15 7.40
N LEU A 198 -14.08 -8.14 7.87
CA LEU A 198 -13.12 -9.22 7.63
C LEU A 198 -13.54 -10.49 8.37
N ASP A 199 -13.88 -10.40 9.65
CA ASP A 199 -14.37 -11.53 10.43
C ASP A 199 -15.59 -12.17 9.78
N ASP A 200 -16.61 -11.36 9.41
CA ASP A 200 -17.83 -11.83 8.70
C ASP A 200 -17.47 -12.52 7.35
N ALA A 201 -16.48 -12.02 6.62
CA ALA A 201 -16.05 -12.60 5.34
C ALA A 201 -15.31 -13.93 5.54
N PHE A 202 -14.50 -14.04 6.58
CA PHE A 202 -13.78 -15.28 6.91
C PHE A 202 -14.69 -16.36 7.50
N GLU A 203 -15.66 -15.99 8.32
CA GLU A 203 -16.70 -16.93 8.81
C GLU A 203 -17.47 -17.58 7.66
N GLY A 204 -17.84 -16.78 6.64
CA GLY A 204 -18.48 -17.27 5.41
C GLY A 204 -17.60 -18.18 4.54
N GLY A 205 -16.28 -18.09 4.68
CA GLY A 205 -15.29 -18.87 3.93
C GLY A 205 -14.75 -20.11 4.65
N GLY A 206 -15.21 -20.39 5.88
CA GLY A 206 -14.72 -21.53 6.68
C GLY A 206 -13.37 -21.29 7.36
N ALA A 207 -12.88 -20.06 7.39
CA ALA A 207 -11.72 -19.66 8.20
C ALA A 207 -12.16 -19.37 9.65
N PRO A 208 -11.26 -19.56 10.65
CA PRO A 208 -11.64 -19.36 12.03
C PRO A 208 -11.97 -17.89 12.31
N PRO A 209 -13.01 -17.63 13.10
CA PRO A 209 -13.30 -16.30 13.61
C PRO A 209 -12.16 -15.82 14.52
N HIS A 210 -11.92 -14.52 14.55
CA HIS A 210 -11.03 -13.81 15.48
C HIS A 210 -9.65 -13.38 14.94
N LEU A 211 -9.59 -12.77 13.75
CA LEU A 211 -8.43 -11.95 13.34
C LEU A 211 -8.12 -10.86 14.38
N THR A 212 -9.14 -10.30 15.00
CA THR A 212 -9.06 -9.30 16.07
C THR A 212 -8.21 -9.71 17.26
N THR A 213 -8.24 -10.99 17.64
CA THR A 213 -7.49 -11.50 18.79
C THR A 213 -5.99 -11.67 18.48
N GLU A 214 -5.63 -11.82 17.22
CA GLU A 214 -4.24 -12.08 16.81
C GLU A 214 -3.50 -10.84 16.31
N VAL A 215 -4.21 -9.95 15.61
CA VAL A 215 -3.62 -8.71 15.05
C VAL A 215 -3.91 -7.48 15.91
N GLY A 216 -4.53 -7.67 17.08
CA GLY A 216 -4.92 -6.59 17.96
C GLY A 216 -6.10 -5.78 17.43
N ARG A 217 -6.51 -4.78 18.20
CA ARG A 217 -7.63 -3.91 17.86
C ARG A 217 -7.17 -2.81 16.91
N LEU A 218 -7.71 -2.81 15.71
CA LEU A 218 -7.60 -1.69 14.79
C LEU A 218 -8.65 -0.62 15.19
N GLU A 219 -8.20 0.53 15.69
CA GLU A 219 -9.12 1.60 16.10
C GLU A 219 -9.53 2.46 14.91
N SER A 220 -8.57 2.93 14.14
CA SER A 220 -8.81 3.76 12.97
C SER A 220 -7.66 3.70 11.97
N LEU A 221 -7.99 3.99 10.70
CA LEU A 221 -6.99 4.36 9.69
C LEU A 221 -7.36 5.74 9.16
N SER A 222 -6.36 6.56 8.93
CA SER A 222 -6.52 7.84 8.24
C SER A 222 -5.42 8.01 7.20
N ALA A 223 -5.73 8.75 6.13
CA ALA A 223 -4.76 9.02 5.08
C ALA A 223 -5.03 10.37 4.43
N LYS A 224 -3.97 10.98 3.89
CA LYS A 224 -4.03 12.16 3.02
C LYS A 224 -3.12 11.97 1.81
N ALA A 225 -3.44 12.69 0.75
CA ALA A 225 -2.56 12.82 -0.40
C ALA A 225 -2.50 14.28 -0.83
N GLU A 226 -1.32 14.74 -1.21
CA GLU A 226 -1.08 16.11 -1.66
C GLU A 226 0.07 16.17 -2.67
N ALA A 227 -0.06 17.07 -3.64
CA ALA A 227 0.94 17.26 -4.68
C ALA A 227 1.86 18.44 -4.33
N ASP A 228 3.13 18.31 -4.69
CA ASP A 228 4.07 19.41 -4.76
C ASP A 228 4.63 19.57 -6.19
N GLU A 229 5.68 20.40 -6.33
CA GLU A 229 6.31 20.62 -7.63
C GLU A 229 7.05 19.38 -8.19
N LYS A 230 7.47 18.47 -7.32
CA LYS A 230 8.27 17.31 -7.66
C LYS A 230 7.48 16.02 -7.80
N GLY A 231 6.32 15.93 -7.14
CA GLY A 231 5.58 14.68 -7.10
C GLY A 231 4.38 14.66 -6.16
N LEU A 232 4.09 13.49 -5.65
CA LEU A 232 2.93 13.22 -4.80
C LEU A 232 3.41 12.73 -3.43
N HIS A 233 3.07 13.48 -2.37
CA HIS A 233 3.16 13.04 -0.99
C HIS A 233 1.90 12.29 -0.59
N PHE A 234 2.07 11.28 0.22
CA PHE A 234 0.98 10.65 0.95
C PHE A 234 1.42 10.36 2.39
N ASP A 235 0.49 10.55 3.31
CA ASP A 235 0.65 10.24 4.71
C ASP A 235 -0.58 9.50 5.19
N GLY A 236 -0.35 8.49 6.02
CA GLY A 236 -1.40 7.73 6.69
C GLY A 236 -1.05 7.52 8.15
N ALA A 237 -2.06 7.19 8.92
CA ALA A 237 -1.88 6.78 10.30
C ALA A 237 -2.81 5.59 10.58
N ILE A 238 -2.27 4.60 11.26
CA ILE A 238 -2.97 3.41 11.71
C ILE A 238 -2.93 3.44 13.23
N ALA A 239 -4.10 3.57 13.86
CA ALA A 239 -4.21 3.42 15.31
C ALA A 239 -4.36 1.94 15.65
N ILE A 240 -3.31 1.36 16.21
CA ILE A 240 -3.21 -0.05 16.60
C ILE A 240 -2.85 -0.16 18.08
N ASP A 241 -2.93 -1.36 18.62
CA ASP A 241 -2.40 -1.65 19.94
C ASP A 241 -0.87 -1.36 19.96
N PRO A 242 -0.37 -0.50 20.88
CA PRO A 242 1.06 -0.19 20.97
C PRO A 242 1.96 -1.42 21.14
N ALA A 243 1.46 -2.50 21.74
CA ALA A 243 2.21 -3.74 21.91
C ALA A 243 2.50 -4.47 20.59
N LEU A 244 1.85 -4.06 19.50
CA LEU A 244 2.02 -4.62 18.16
C LEU A 244 2.83 -3.71 17.23
N ALA A 245 3.20 -2.51 17.68
CA ALA A 245 4.01 -1.60 16.90
C ALA A 245 5.43 -2.16 16.74
N PRO A 246 5.97 -2.26 15.51
CA PRO A 246 7.33 -2.71 15.29
C PRO A 246 8.34 -1.71 15.86
N GLU A 247 9.43 -2.17 16.46
CA GLU A 247 10.47 -1.29 16.99
C GLU A 247 11.20 -0.50 15.89
N PRO A 248 11.40 0.84 16.06
CA PRO A 248 12.14 1.64 15.14
C PRO A 248 13.63 1.28 15.10
N PHE A 249 14.19 1.13 13.92
CA PHE A 249 15.61 0.82 13.70
C PHE A 249 16.26 1.76 12.66
N ALA A 250 17.58 1.90 12.75
CA ALA A 250 18.39 2.55 11.72
C ALA A 250 18.85 1.48 10.73
N ALA A 251 18.34 1.54 9.51
CA ALA A 251 18.71 0.58 8.48
C ALA A 251 20.18 0.73 8.09
N THR A 252 20.92 -0.36 8.07
CA THR A 252 22.33 -0.40 7.71
C THR A 252 22.60 -1.22 6.44
N LEU A 253 21.69 -2.15 6.10
CA LEU A 253 21.81 -2.98 4.90
C LEU A 253 21.87 -2.20 3.57
N PRO A 254 21.28 -0.98 3.40
CA PRO A 254 21.53 -0.19 2.20
C PRO A 254 23.00 0.13 1.93
N GLY A 255 23.84 0.25 2.98
CA GLY A 255 25.29 0.44 2.88
C GLY A 255 26.06 -0.86 2.62
N GLU A 256 25.40 -2.00 2.59
CA GLU A 256 26.03 -3.32 2.41
C GLU A 256 25.54 -4.03 1.12
N LEU A 257 24.42 -3.58 0.53
CA LEU A 257 23.89 -4.15 -0.71
C LEU A 257 24.35 -3.35 -1.94
N PRO A 258 24.50 -4.01 -3.10
CA PRO A 258 24.87 -3.33 -4.35
C PRO A 258 23.89 -2.20 -4.73
N GLY A 259 24.40 -1.15 -5.36
CA GLY A 259 23.58 -0.08 -5.95
C GLY A 259 22.76 -0.55 -7.15
N GLY A 260 21.84 0.31 -7.63
CA GLY A 260 21.04 0.04 -8.83
C GLY A 260 19.84 -0.89 -8.61
N ALA A 261 19.36 -1.04 -7.39
CA ALA A 261 18.15 -1.81 -7.10
C ALA A 261 16.90 -1.19 -7.76
N LEU A 262 16.10 -2.02 -8.41
CA LEU A 262 14.78 -1.64 -8.95
C LEU A 262 13.72 -1.56 -7.85
N LEU A 263 13.84 -2.44 -6.86
CA LEU A 263 13.01 -2.51 -5.67
C LEU A 263 13.90 -2.83 -4.47
N TYR A 264 13.64 -2.17 -3.36
CA TYR A 264 14.28 -2.48 -2.09
C TYR A 264 13.25 -2.36 -0.96
N VAL A 265 13.25 -3.31 -0.06
CA VAL A 265 12.40 -3.33 1.15
C VAL A 265 13.28 -3.67 2.33
N SER A 266 13.16 -2.92 3.41
CA SER A 266 13.84 -3.18 4.67
C SER A 266 12.84 -3.18 5.83
N ALA A 267 13.00 -4.15 6.74
CA ALA A 267 12.22 -4.29 7.94
C ALA A 267 13.09 -4.85 9.07
N ASN A 268 12.63 -4.69 10.30
CA ASN A 268 13.24 -5.26 11.49
C ASN A 268 12.24 -6.16 12.22
N SER A 269 12.72 -7.05 13.07
CA SER A 269 11.89 -7.89 13.95
C SER A 269 10.82 -8.69 13.19
N LEU A 270 11.22 -9.33 12.08
CA LEU A 270 10.33 -10.20 11.31
C LEU A 270 9.88 -11.44 12.11
N ASP A 271 10.55 -11.79 13.21
CA ASP A 271 10.18 -12.87 14.10
C ASP A 271 8.80 -12.66 14.73
N ASP A 272 8.47 -11.45 15.20
CA ASP A 272 7.17 -11.15 15.81
C ASP A 272 6.03 -11.23 14.80
N MET A 273 6.24 -10.70 13.60
CA MET A 273 5.28 -10.86 12.50
C MET A 273 5.10 -12.33 12.15
N THR A 274 6.20 -13.08 12.04
CA THR A 274 6.16 -14.52 11.73
C THR A 274 5.47 -15.31 12.84
N ARG A 275 5.71 -15.00 14.13
CA ARG A 275 4.98 -15.61 15.25
C ARG A 275 3.48 -15.38 15.13
N THR A 276 3.08 -14.16 14.79
CA THR A 276 1.65 -13.82 14.62
C THR A 276 1.03 -14.61 13.48
N VAL A 277 1.71 -14.69 12.33
CA VAL A 277 1.25 -15.50 11.19
C VAL A 277 1.16 -16.98 11.54
N LEU A 278 2.19 -17.55 12.22
CA LEU A 278 2.17 -18.95 12.64
C LEU A 278 1.01 -19.24 13.59
N ARG A 279 0.74 -18.37 14.56
CA ARG A 279 -0.43 -18.50 15.47
C ARG A 279 -1.75 -18.48 14.71
N LEU A 280 -1.87 -17.57 13.73
CA LEU A 280 -3.06 -17.48 12.90
C LEU A 280 -3.27 -18.75 12.05
N VAL A 281 -2.20 -19.25 11.43
CA VAL A 281 -2.23 -20.48 10.62
C VAL A 281 -2.54 -21.71 11.50
N SER A 282 -1.90 -21.81 12.68
CA SER A 282 -2.15 -22.90 13.66
C SER A 282 -3.62 -22.99 14.08
N ARG A 283 -4.27 -21.83 14.27
CA ARG A 283 -5.70 -21.79 14.59
C ARG A 283 -6.60 -22.03 13.38
N SER A 284 -6.12 -21.72 12.17
CA SER A 284 -6.89 -21.81 10.93
C SER A 284 -6.87 -23.21 10.31
N LEU A 285 -5.78 -23.95 10.48
CA LEU A 285 -5.58 -25.26 9.85
C LEU A 285 -5.57 -26.36 10.92
N PRO A 286 -6.56 -27.28 10.92
CA PRO A 286 -6.53 -28.44 11.79
C PRO A 286 -5.24 -29.24 11.63
N ASN A 287 -4.63 -29.66 12.73
CA ASN A 287 -3.38 -30.44 12.78
C ASN A 287 -2.12 -29.72 12.29
N PHE A 288 -2.14 -28.38 12.06
CA PHE A 288 -0.94 -27.64 11.63
C PHE A 288 0.23 -27.83 12.60
N ASP A 289 0.02 -27.70 13.91
CA ASP A 289 1.07 -27.88 14.91
C ASP A 289 1.66 -29.29 14.93
N THR A 290 0.84 -30.30 14.68
CA THR A 290 1.29 -31.70 14.53
C THR A 290 2.14 -31.87 13.27
N GLN A 291 1.71 -31.30 12.15
CA GLN A 291 2.46 -31.34 10.89
C GLN A 291 3.78 -30.57 11.01
N LEU A 292 3.75 -29.39 11.62
CA LEU A 292 4.94 -28.60 11.88
C LEU A 292 5.94 -29.36 12.76
N SER A 293 5.47 -29.97 13.85
CA SER A 293 6.32 -30.78 14.74
C SER A 293 6.95 -32.00 14.04
N GLN A 294 6.23 -32.64 13.12
CA GLN A 294 6.77 -33.73 12.29
C GLN A 294 7.88 -33.22 11.36
N VAL A 295 7.68 -32.08 10.72
CA VAL A 295 8.68 -31.43 9.87
C VAL A 295 9.89 -31.00 10.71
N GLU A 296 9.69 -30.39 11.88
CA GLU A 296 10.77 -30.03 12.82
C GLU A 296 11.58 -31.25 13.26
N ALA A 297 10.93 -32.38 13.52
CA ALA A 297 11.61 -33.63 13.88
C ALA A 297 12.53 -34.15 12.74
N VAL A 298 12.06 -34.06 11.49
CA VAL A 298 12.87 -34.41 10.31
C VAL A 298 14.03 -33.44 10.12
N LEU A 299 13.79 -32.13 10.27
CA LEU A 299 14.80 -31.10 10.12
C LEU A 299 15.80 -31.05 11.29
N GLY A 300 15.43 -31.55 12.47
CA GLY A 300 16.24 -31.55 13.66
C GLY A 300 16.46 -30.17 14.27
N PHE A 301 15.55 -29.22 14.00
CA PHE A 301 15.48 -27.89 14.63
C PHE A 301 14.03 -27.42 14.75
N SER A 302 13.77 -26.49 15.67
CA SER A 302 12.45 -25.90 15.88
C SER A 302 12.33 -24.55 15.21
N VAL A 303 11.24 -24.31 14.48
CA VAL A 303 10.97 -23.00 13.88
C VAL A 303 10.91 -21.93 14.97
N GLN A 304 10.22 -22.19 16.08
CA GLN A 304 10.06 -21.20 17.15
C GLN A 304 11.36 -20.91 17.91
N ARG A 305 12.14 -21.93 18.24
CA ARG A 305 13.36 -21.78 19.07
C ARG A 305 14.60 -21.48 18.26
N ASP A 306 14.66 -21.92 17.03
CA ASP A 306 15.89 -21.91 16.24
C ASP A 306 15.82 -20.94 15.06
N VAL A 307 14.69 -20.86 14.34
CA VAL A 307 14.54 -20.01 13.14
C VAL A 307 14.10 -18.60 13.50
N LEU A 308 13.03 -18.46 14.32
CA LEU A 308 12.50 -17.12 14.63
C LEU A 308 13.55 -16.17 15.24
N PRO A 309 14.42 -16.58 16.17
CA PRO A 309 15.45 -15.67 16.68
C PRO A 309 16.44 -15.18 15.61
N LEU A 310 16.58 -15.88 14.48
CA LEU A 310 17.40 -15.39 13.37
C LEU A 310 16.71 -14.25 12.60
N LEU A 311 15.40 -14.10 12.73
CA LEU A 311 14.59 -13.08 12.07
C LEU A 311 14.38 -11.82 12.95
N ALA A 312 14.98 -11.78 14.16
CA ALA A 312 14.79 -10.68 15.11
C ALA A 312 15.56 -9.40 14.77
N HIS A 313 16.36 -9.42 13.72
CA HIS A 313 17.19 -8.31 13.28
C HIS A 313 16.76 -7.75 11.93
N GLU A 314 17.53 -6.76 11.45
CA GLU A 314 17.29 -6.15 10.13
C GLU A 314 17.32 -7.20 9.02
N ALA A 315 16.29 -7.15 8.17
CA ALA A 315 16.20 -7.95 6.96
C ALA A 315 15.90 -7.04 5.77
N ALA A 316 16.49 -7.38 4.62
CA ALA A 316 16.28 -6.67 3.37
C ALA A 316 15.93 -7.63 2.24
N PHE A 317 15.05 -7.17 1.35
CA PHE A 317 14.76 -7.78 0.05
C PHE A 317 15.08 -6.76 -1.04
N ALA A 318 15.80 -7.18 -2.06
CA ALA A 318 16.13 -6.34 -3.21
C ALA A 318 15.92 -7.08 -4.53
N VAL A 319 15.57 -6.32 -5.57
CA VAL A 319 15.43 -6.80 -6.95
C VAL A 319 16.35 -5.97 -7.85
N TYR A 320 17.21 -6.65 -8.60
CA TYR A 320 18.15 -6.01 -9.54
C TYR A 320 17.80 -6.38 -10.98
N PRO A 321 18.10 -5.49 -11.94
CA PRO A 321 17.92 -5.80 -13.35
C PRO A 321 18.94 -6.84 -13.81
N ALA A 322 18.47 -7.96 -14.31
CA ALA A 322 19.29 -8.99 -14.93
C ALA A 322 18.58 -9.64 -16.13
N ARG A 323 19.26 -10.50 -16.87
CA ARG A 323 18.69 -11.25 -18.00
C ARG A 323 19.04 -12.72 -17.86
N PRO A 324 18.10 -13.63 -18.16
CA PRO A 324 16.73 -13.41 -18.66
C PRO A 324 15.72 -13.00 -17.57
N LEU A 325 16.01 -13.27 -16.30
CA LEU A 325 15.16 -12.96 -15.13
C LEU A 325 15.86 -11.93 -14.23
N PRO A 326 15.11 -11.18 -13.41
CA PRO A 326 15.71 -10.31 -12.40
C PRO A 326 16.49 -11.11 -11.37
N THR A 327 17.52 -10.50 -10.80
CA THR A 327 18.18 -11.04 -9.62
C THR A 327 17.41 -10.66 -8.37
N PHE A 328 17.08 -11.66 -7.57
CA PHE A 328 16.48 -11.49 -6.25
C PHE A 328 17.56 -11.65 -5.18
N VAL A 329 17.50 -10.78 -4.20
CA VAL A 329 18.41 -10.79 -3.04
C VAL A 329 17.60 -10.70 -1.76
N VAL A 330 17.92 -11.56 -0.80
CA VAL A 330 17.46 -11.48 0.59
C VAL A 330 18.70 -11.45 1.47
N VAL A 331 18.80 -10.50 2.36
CA VAL A 331 19.83 -10.45 3.40
C VAL A 331 19.16 -10.28 4.75
N ILE A 332 19.55 -11.10 5.71
CA ILE A 332 19.05 -11.06 7.09
C ILE A 332 20.27 -10.93 8.01
N LYS A 333 20.29 -9.94 8.87
CA LYS A 333 21.28 -9.88 9.97
C LYS A 333 20.95 -10.95 11.01
N VAL A 334 21.95 -11.70 11.43
CA VAL A 334 21.78 -12.81 12.37
C VAL A 334 22.74 -12.66 13.54
N GLY A 335 22.26 -12.89 14.77
CA GLY A 335 23.11 -12.83 15.95
C GLY A 335 24.09 -14.00 16.07
N ASP A 336 23.77 -15.16 15.46
CA ASP A 336 24.62 -16.37 15.47
C ASP A 336 24.77 -16.92 14.05
N THR A 337 25.85 -16.53 13.40
CA THR A 337 26.19 -16.97 12.03
C THR A 337 26.37 -18.50 11.94
N ALA A 338 26.97 -19.13 12.95
CA ALA A 338 27.18 -20.56 12.95
C ALA A 338 25.87 -21.34 13.08
N LYS A 339 24.94 -20.84 13.91
CA LYS A 339 23.58 -21.39 14.01
C LYS A 339 22.83 -21.23 12.70
N ALA A 340 22.88 -20.05 12.08
CA ALA A 340 22.28 -19.78 10.77
C ALA A 340 22.83 -20.75 9.70
N LYS A 341 24.15 -20.88 9.59
CA LYS A 341 24.79 -21.82 8.66
C LYS A 341 24.29 -23.24 8.85
N ARG A 342 24.21 -23.75 10.09
CA ARG A 342 23.71 -25.11 10.37
C ARG A 342 22.25 -25.30 9.95
N ILE A 343 21.37 -24.33 10.29
CA ILE A 343 19.94 -24.43 9.98
C ILE A 343 19.70 -24.42 8.48
N PHE A 344 20.29 -23.45 7.79
CA PHE A 344 20.09 -23.31 6.32
C PHE A 344 20.74 -24.46 5.54
N SER A 345 21.88 -25.02 5.99
CA SER A 345 22.48 -26.21 5.38
C SER A 345 21.60 -27.45 5.53
N ARG A 346 20.93 -27.63 6.67
CA ARG A 346 19.98 -28.73 6.87
C ARG A 346 18.74 -28.54 6.00
N LEU A 347 18.17 -27.32 6.01
CA LEU A 347 16.99 -27.00 5.21
C LEU A 347 17.24 -27.24 3.72
N SER A 348 18.39 -26.80 3.21
CA SER A 348 18.77 -27.01 1.80
C SER A 348 18.95 -28.47 1.47
N GLY A 349 19.53 -29.27 2.38
CA GLY A 349 19.67 -30.71 2.21
C GLY A 349 18.33 -31.42 2.07
N VAL A 350 17.35 -31.07 2.93
CA VAL A 350 15.99 -31.62 2.85
C VAL A 350 15.28 -31.19 1.58
N ILE A 351 15.39 -29.90 1.20
CA ILE A 351 14.82 -29.39 -0.05
C ILE A 351 15.43 -30.10 -1.26
N ALA A 352 16.76 -30.26 -1.27
CA ALA A 352 17.46 -30.93 -2.34
C ALA A 352 17.02 -32.37 -2.53
N LEU A 353 16.88 -33.12 -1.44
CA LEU A 353 16.39 -34.51 -1.47
C LEU A 353 14.91 -34.56 -1.89
N GLY A 354 14.06 -33.73 -1.34
CA GLY A 354 12.61 -33.73 -1.60
C GLY A 354 12.24 -33.31 -3.03
N LEU A 355 13.01 -32.41 -3.64
CA LEU A 355 12.78 -31.90 -5.00
C LEU A 355 13.74 -32.49 -6.04
N ASN A 356 14.61 -33.42 -5.65
CA ASN A 356 15.67 -33.98 -6.52
C ASN A 356 16.52 -32.90 -7.20
N ILE A 357 17.04 -31.96 -6.38
CA ILE A 357 17.83 -30.81 -6.81
C ILE A 357 19.31 -31.09 -6.56
N ASN A 358 20.17 -30.66 -7.49
CA ASN A 358 21.62 -30.73 -7.31
C ASN A 358 22.09 -29.62 -6.36
N THR A 359 22.98 -29.98 -5.44
CA THR A 359 23.66 -29.03 -4.55
C THR A 359 25.14 -29.03 -4.82
N LYS A 360 25.76 -27.84 -4.77
CA LYS A 360 27.19 -27.67 -4.93
C LYS A 360 27.69 -26.62 -3.92
N THR A 361 28.86 -26.83 -3.34
CA THR A 361 29.53 -25.83 -2.52
C THR A 361 30.58 -25.11 -3.36
N LEU A 362 30.54 -23.78 -3.37
CA LEU A 362 31.45 -22.90 -4.08
C LEU A 362 32.23 -22.05 -3.05
N PRO A 363 33.54 -22.04 -3.04
CA PRO A 363 34.32 -21.12 -2.22
C PRO A 363 34.31 -19.73 -2.88
N VAL A 364 33.82 -18.73 -2.17
CA VAL A 364 33.80 -17.32 -2.62
C VAL A 364 34.33 -16.47 -1.50
N GLY A 365 35.44 -15.74 -1.69
CA GLY A 365 36.03 -14.86 -0.67
C GLY A 365 36.33 -15.56 0.66
N GLY A 366 36.63 -16.87 0.65
CA GLY A 366 36.85 -17.65 1.87
C GLY A 366 35.54 -18.13 2.57
N VAL A 367 34.38 -17.85 1.99
CA VAL A 367 33.05 -18.27 2.48
C VAL A 367 32.54 -19.44 1.65
N ASP A 368 32.01 -20.46 2.29
CA ASP A 368 31.30 -21.56 1.64
C ASP A 368 29.91 -21.10 1.18
N VAL A 369 29.69 -20.97 -0.11
CA VAL A 369 28.40 -20.66 -0.73
C VAL A 369 27.77 -21.95 -1.21
N THR A 370 26.52 -22.20 -0.84
CA THR A 370 25.74 -23.32 -1.36
C THR A 370 24.94 -22.89 -2.58
N GLU A 371 25.18 -23.54 -3.70
CA GLU A 371 24.39 -23.43 -4.93
C GLU A 371 23.30 -24.53 -4.92
N LEU A 372 22.06 -24.15 -5.22
CA LEU A 372 20.97 -25.07 -5.56
C LEU A 372 20.64 -24.89 -7.04
N ASP A 373 20.76 -25.97 -7.82
CA ASP A 373 20.45 -25.98 -9.24
C ASP A 373 19.11 -26.70 -9.46
N PHE A 374 18.13 -25.98 -10.01
CA PHE A 374 16.77 -26.45 -10.30
C PHE A 374 16.65 -26.88 -11.78
N PRO A 375 17.13 -28.08 -12.17
CA PRO A 375 17.22 -28.49 -13.56
C PRO A 375 15.84 -28.67 -14.23
N HIS A 376 14.79 -28.86 -13.44
CA HIS A 376 13.41 -29.07 -13.90
C HIS A 376 12.53 -27.82 -13.78
N ALA A 377 13.11 -26.68 -13.41
CA ALA A 377 12.37 -25.42 -13.44
C ALA A 377 11.92 -25.10 -14.88
N PRO A 378 10.76 -24.42 -15.04
CA PRO A 378 10.38 -23.90 -16.35
C PRO A 378 11.54 -23.05 -16.90
N ALA A 379 11.91 -23.25 -18.16
CA ALA A 379 13.00 -22.48 -18.79
C ALA A 379 12.83 -20.95 -18.59
N PRO A 380 13.90 -20.21 -18.25
CA PRO A 380 15.30 -20.65 -18.12
C PRO A 380 15.59 -21.36 -16.79
N PRO A 381 16.62 -22.23 -16.72
CA PRO A 381 17.03 -22.86 -15.47
C PRO A 381 17.38 -21.81 -14.43
N VAL A 382 16.92 -22.02 -13.20
CA VAL A 382 17.14 -21.09 -12.08
C VAL A 382 18.15 -21.72 -11.14
N LYS A 383 19.22 -20.99 -10.86
CA LYS A 383 20.14 -21.29 -9.78
C LYS A 383 19.91 -20.34 -8.63
N THR A 384 20.12 -20.84 -7.43
CA THR A 384 20.06 -19.99 -6.24
C THR A 384 21.28 -20.25 -5.37
N PHE A 385 21.74 -19.21 -4.71
CA PHE A 385 22.96 -19.19 -3.91
C PHE A 385 22.64 -18.68 -2.53
N PHE A 386 23.18 -19.33 -1.51
CA PHE A 386 23.05 -18.82 -0.15
C PHE A 386 24.33 -19.08 0.66
N ALA A 387 24.56 -18.20 1.62
CA ALA A 387 25.66 -18.30 2.56
C ALA A 387 25.33 -17.61 3.89
N ALA A 388 26.00 -18.05 4.96
CA ALA A 388 25.99 -17.35 6.23
C ALA A 388 27.41 -16.92 6.57
N PHE A 389 27.64 -15.60 6.74
CA PHE A 389 28.96 -14.99 6.95
C PHE A 389 28.80 -13.65 7.68
N GLU A 390 29.78 -13.25 8.46
CA GLU A 390 29.89 -11.93 9.11
C GLU A 390 28.61 -11.40 9.75
N GLY A 391 27.90 -12.23 10.51
CA GLY A 391 26.63 -11.81 11.13
C GLY A 391 25.46 -11.67 10.17
N LYS A 392 25.55 -12.25 8.98
CA LYS A 392 24.51 -12.19 7.94
C LYS A 392 24.19 -13.57 7.40
N PHE A 393 22.94 -13.76 6.98
CA PHE A 393 22.53 -14.80 6.04
C PHE A 393 22.12 -14.09 4.75
N ALA A 394 22.65 -14.52 3.63
CA ALA A 394 22.33 -13.99 2.30
C ALA A 394 21.81 -15.08 1.39
N PHE A 395 20.82 -14.74 0.58
CA PHE A 395 20.26 -15.54 -0.51
C PHE A 395 20.18 -14.69 -1.77
N THR A 396 20.55 -15.26 -2.91
CA THR A 396 20.43 -14.59 -4.22
C THR A 396 20.20 -15.60 -5.33
N THR A 397 19.69 -15.13 -6.47
CA THR A 397 19.52 -15.90 -7.71
C THR A 397 20.68 -15.69 -8.69
N ASP A 398 21.77 -15.04 -8.26
CA ASP A 398 22.94 -14.74 -9.11
C ASP A 398 24.25 -14.87 -8.34
N GLU A 399 25.22 -15.62 -8.91
CA GLU A 399 26.51 -15.87 -8.27
C GLU A 399 27.34 -14.59 -8.12
N ALA A 400 27.36 -13.74 -9.17
CA ALA A 400 28.15 -12.51 -9.14
C ALA A 400 27.65 -11.55 -8.03
N THR A 401 26.33 -11.52 -7.82
CA THR A 401 25.73 -10.75 -6.72
C THR A 401 26.09 -11.34 -5.36
N MET A 402 26.11 -12.69 -5.20
CA MET A 402 26.58 -13.32 -3.95
C MET A 402 28.05 -12.95 -3.67
N ARG A 403 28.89 -12.93 -4.69
CA ARG A 403 30.30 -12.50 -4.57
C ARG A 403 30.41 -11.06 -4.08
N GLN A 404 29.60 -10.13 -4.64
CA GLN A 404 29.56 -8.75 -4.18
C GLN A 404 29.11 -8.60 -2.72
N LEU A 405 28.15 -9.43 -2.29
CA LEU A 405 27.67 -9.43 -0.90
C LEU A 405 28.76 -9.89 0.09
N ILE A 406 29.64 -10.79 -0.33
CA ILE A 406 30.72 -11.35 0.50
C ILE A 406 31.96 -10.45 0.48
N GLU A 407 32.40 -10.01 -0.70
CA GLU A 407 33.63 -9.25 -0.89
C GLU A 407 33.45 -7.73 -0.71
N GLY A 408 32.19 -7.27 -0.61
CA GLY A 408 31.80 -5.87 -0.59
C GLY A 408 31.50 -5.34 -2.00
N PRO A 409 30.40 -4.63 -2.20
CA PRO A 409 30.07 -4.03 -3.49
C PRO A 409 30.94 -2.80 -3.77
N HIS A 410 31.26 -2.55 -5.05
CA HIS A 410 32.00 -1.35 -5.48
C HIS A 410 31.22 -0.05 -5.23
N SER A 411 29.89 -0.11 -5.25
CA SER A 411 28.97 0.99 -4.94
C SER A 411 27.75 0.37 -4.25
N THR A 412 27.32 0.99 -3.18
CA THR A 412 26.21 0.52 -2.37
C THR A 412 24.88 1.16 -2.79
N LEU A 413 23.76 0.64 -2.29
CA LEU A 413 22.46 1.29 -2.47
C LEU A 413 22.41 2.66 -1.75
N GLU A 414 23.12 2.81 -0.63
CA GLU A 414 23.22 4.11 0.06
C GLU A 414 23.93 5.17 -0.79
N ASP A 415 24.88 4.77 -1.65
CA ASP A 415 25.60 5.65 -2.59
C ASP A 415 24.78 5.95 -3.86
N ASP A 416 23.64 5.26 -4.09
CA ASP A 416 22.82 5.45 -5.29
C ASP A 416 22.11 6.82 -5.23
N PRO A 417 22.38 7.73 -6.19
CA PRO A 417 21.78 9.07 -6.18
C PRO A 417 20.24 9.07 -6.25
N ALA A 418 19.63 8.08 -6.91
CA ALA A 418 18.18 7.98 -7.01
C ALA A 418 17.57 7.57 -5.67
N PHE A 419 18.21 6.66 -4.94
CA PHE A 419 17.79 6.26 -3.59
C PHE A 419 17.97 7.40 -2.58
N ALA A 420 19.13 8.07 -2.59
CA ALA A 420 19.40 9.21 -1.72
C ALA A 420 18.40 10.37 -1.96
N ALA A 421 18.10 10.67 -3.23
CA ALA A 421 17.09 11.67 -3.57
C ALA A 421 15.70 11.27 -3.12
N ALA A 422 15.31 9.98 -3.26
CA ALA A 422 14.02 9.48 -2.82
C ALA A 422 13.85 9.58 -1.28
N LYS A 423 14.90 9.23 -0.52
CA LYS A 423 14.91 9.41 0.95
C LYS A 423 14.69 10.87 1.35
N LYS A 424 15.42 11.77 0.69
CA LYS A 424 15.33 13.22 0.94
C LYS A 424 13.96 13.78 0.56
N ASP A 425 13.44 13.44 -0.62
CA ASP A 425 12.16 13.96 -1.12
C ASP A 425 10.98 13.41 -0.30
N ALA A 426 11.06 12.18 0.21
CA ALA A 426 10.09 11.60 1.12
C ALA A 426 10.20 12.13 2.57
N GLY A 427 11.27 12.82 2.93
CA GLY A 427 11.52 13.25 4.30
C GLY A 427 11.75 12.09 5.28
N MET A 428 12.31 10.97 4.78
CA MET A 428 12.49 9.77 5.59
C MET A 428 13.45 10.03 6.77
N PRO A 429 13.03 9.74 8.03
CA PRO A 429 13.89 9.93 9.20
C PRO A 429 14.99 8.87 9.27
N GLY A 430 16.00 9.11 10.11
CA GLY A 430 17.11 8.17 10.32
C GLY A 430 16.73 6.85 10.97
N LYS A 431 15.56 6.78 11.65
CA LYS A 431 14.98 5.55 12.20
C LYS A 431 13.56 5.39 11.69
N THR A 432 13.23 4.18 11.25
CA THR A 432 11.90 3.79 10.77
C THR A 432 11.55 2.40 11.30
N THR A 433 10.30 2.00 11.26
CA THR A 433 9.89 0.62 11.56
C THR A 433 9.97 -0.28 10.33
N GLY A 434 10.20 0.30 9.17
CA GLY A 434 10.40 -0.35 7.87
C GLY A 434 10.24 0.65 6.74
N PHE A 435 10.80 0.32 5.56
CA PHE A 435 10.59 1.13 4.37
C PHE A 435 10.70 0.30 3.09
N ALA A 436 10.12 0.84 2.03
CA ALA A 436 10.22 0.30 0.67
C ALA A 436 10.60 1.41 -0.31
N TYR A 437 11.51 1.10 -1.21
CA TYR A 437 11.96 1.97 -2.30
C TYR A 437 11.72 1.28 -3.65
N ALA A 438 11.29 2.03 -4.63
CA ALA A 438 11.19 1.57 -6.02
C ALA A 438 11.79 2.60 -6.98
N ASN A 439 12.73 2.19 -7.81
CA ASN A 439 13.18 2.93 -8.98
C ASN A 439 12.20 2.68 -10.12
N LEU A 440 11.18 3.53 -10.24
CA LEU A 440 10.14 3.39 -11.25
C LEU A 440 10.64 3.71 -12.66
N HIS A 441 11.66 4.58 -12.78
CA HIS A 441 12.24 4.95 -14.06
C HIS A 441 12.85 3.77 -14.80
N ASP A 442 13.59 2.93 -14.09
CA ASP A 442 14.27 1.77 -14.66
C ASP A 442 13.45 0.49 -14.48
N GLY A 443 12.73 0.39 -13.37
CA GLY A 443 11.94 -0.78 -13.00
C GLY A 443 10.72 -1.01 -13.89
N LEU A 444 9.97 0.04 -14.26
CA LEU A 444 8.78 -0.13 -15.11
C LEU A 444 9.12 -0.58 -16.53
N PRO A 445 10.12 0.00 -17.24
CA PRO A 445 10.55 -0.54 -18.53
C PRO A 445 11.07 -1.99 -18.43
N PHE A 446 11.74 -2.33 -17.32
CA PHE A 446 12.20 -3.70 -17.08
C PHE A 446 11.00 -4.64 -16.89
N ALA A 447 10.04 -4.29 -16.04
CA ALA A 447 8.82 -5.07 -15.82
C ALA A 447 8.00 -5.26 -17.12
N PHE A 448 7.91 -4.23 -17.95
CA PHE A 448 7.23 -4.32 -19.25
C PHE A 448 7.93 -5.29 -20.21
N ARG A 449 9.27 -5.32 -20.22
CA ARG A 449 10.00 -6.32 -21.03
C ARG A 449 9.75 -7.73 -20.53
N LEU A 450 9.76 -7.92 -19.21
CA LEU A 450 9.51 -9.22 -18.60
C LEU A 450 8.09 -9.73 -18.90
N ALA A 451 7.08 -8.86 -18.76
CA ALA A 451 5.70 -9.19 -19.09
C ALA A 451 5.53 -9.51 -20.58
N ALA A 452 6.22 -8.77 -21.46
CA ALA A 452 6.20 -9.04 -22.91
C ALA A 452 6.88 -10.38 -23.26
N ALA A 453 7.96 -10.74 -22.58
CA ALA A 453 8.60 -12.05 -22.72
C ALA A 453 7.69 -13.20 -22.26
N GLY A 454 6.82 -12.94 -21.24
CA GLY A 454 5.74 -13.84 -20.81
C GLY A 454 4.49 -13.81 -21.69
N GLY A 455 4.52 -13.19 -22.88
CA GLY A 455 3.40 -13.14 -23.83
C GLY A 455 2.38 -12.03 -23.58
N SER A 456 2.58 -11.15 -22.60
CA SER A 456 1.66 -10.05 -22.34
C SER A 456 1.87 -8.88 -23.29
N VAL A 457 0.78 -8.35 -23.88
CA VAL A 457 0.82 -7.14 -24.71
C VAL A 457 0.70 -5.91 -23.84
N ILE A 458 1.78 -5.13 -23.73
CA ILE A 458 1.77 -3.87 -22.99
C ILE A 458 1.38 -2.73 -23.91
N PRO A 459 0.23 -2.05 -23.69
CA PRO A 459 -0.22 -0.94 -24.51
C PRO A 459 0.84 0.17 -24.59
N ALA A 460 1.01 0.76 -25.76
CA ALA A 460 1.95 1.89 -25.96
C ALA A 460 1.58 3.10 -25.07
N GLU A 461 0.29 3.26 -24.77
CA GLU A 461 -0.21 4.29 -23.85
C GLU A 461 0.31 4.07 -22.42
N ALA A 462 0.31 2.84 -21.90
CA ALA A 462 0.86 2.51 -20.59
C ALA A 462 2.35 2.87 -20.52
N ARG A 463 3.13 2.48 -21.54
CA ARG A 463 4.56 2.83 -21.63
C ARG A 463 4.81 4.34 -21.65
N ARG A 464 3.95 5.11 -22.34
CA ARG A 464 4.09 6.58 -22.36
C ARG A 464 3.72 7.21 -21.03
N ASN A 465 2.66 6.72 -20.39
CA ASN A 465 2.16 7.28 -19.14
C ASN A 465 3.03 6.98 -17.92
N THR A 466 3.90 5.98 -17.99
CA THR A 466 4.85 5.69 -16.91
C THR A 466 6.17 6.47 -17.03
N LYS A 467 6.44 7.11 -18.18
CA LYS A 467 7.70 7.87 -18.39
C LYS A 467 7.97 8.99 -17.38
N PRO A 468 6.97 9.75 -16.86
CA PRO A 468 7.21 10.77 -15.86
C PRO A 468 7.60 10.23 -14.48
N LEU A 469 7.28 8.98 -14.17
CA LEU A 469 7.57 8.37 -12.88
C LEU A 469 9.08 8.15 -12.72
N ARG A 470 9.64 8.55 -11.57
CA ARG A 470 11.05 8.41 -11.26
C ARG A 470 11.29 7.40 -10.16
N THR A 471 10.91 7.74 -8.96
CA THR A 471 11.09 6.90 -7.78
C THR A 471 9.84 6.95 -6.93
N ALA A 472 9.65 5.93 -6.09
CA ALA A 472 8.71 5.97 -4.99
C ALA A 472 9.43 5.44 -3.74
N LEU A 473 9.21 6.09 -2.61
CA LEU A 473 9.67 5.64 -1.32
C LEU A 473 8.55 5.79 -0.30
N VAL A 474 8.34 4.73 0.46
CA VAL A 474 7.35 4.63 1.55
C VAL A 474 8.07 4.16 2.79
N TYR A 475 7.79 4.76 3.91
CA TYR A 475 8.33 4.31 5.19
C TYR A 475 7.26 4.36 6.29
N THR A 476 7.48 3.58 7.32
CA THR A 476 6.66 3.54 8.52
C THR A 476 7.46 4.00 9.73
N HIS A 477 6.81 4.72 10.64
CA HIS A 477 7.41 5.16 11.90
C HIS A 477 6.34 5.28 12.99
N GLU A 478 6.75 5.17 14.24
CA GLU A 478 5.87 5.37 15.38
C GLU A 478 5.67 6.86 15.69
N ASP A 479 4.45 7.21 16.07
CA ASP A 479 4.07 8.50 16.62
C ASP A 479 3.08 8.29 17.79
N GLY A 480 3.60 7.99 18.95
CA GLY A 480 2.82 7.63 20.13
C GLY A 480 2.08 6.30 19.96
N LYS A 481 0.75 6.34 19.88
CA LYS A 481 -0.09 5.14 19.65
C LYS A 481 -0.40 4.90 18.17
N LEU A 482 0.22 5.64 17.27
CA LEU A 482 -0.02 5.55 15.85
C LEU A 482 1.18 4.94 15.14
N LEU A 483 0.94 4.00 14.26
CA LEU A 483 1.88 3.64 13.22
C LEU A 483 1.60 4.54 12.01
N ARG A 484 2.54 5.45 11.72
CA ARG A 484 2.46 6.31 10.55
C ARG A 484 3.07 5.65 9.34
N VAL A 485 2.44 5.89 8.21
CA VAL A 485 2.92 5.51 6.88
C VAL A 485 3.08 6.79 6.07
N SER A 486 4.30 7.14 5.73
CA SER A 486 4.58 8.33 4.92
C SER A 486 5.33 7.93 3.66
N GLY A 487 5.18 8.70 2.60
CA GLY A 487 5.90 8.41 1.37
C GLY A 487 5.81 9.50 0.33
N PHE A 488 6.64 9.31 -0.71
CA PHE A 488 6.73 10.22 -1.83
C PHE A 488 6.95 9.49 -3.15
N ALA A 489 6.20 9.90 -4.15
CA ALA A 489 6.39 9.46 -5.53
C ALA A 489 6.91 10.64 -6.38
N THR A 490 8.15 10.56 -6.84
CA THR A 490 8.77 11.59 -7.69
C THR A 490 8.25 11.48 -9.12
N ILE A 491 7.78 12.62 -9.66
CA ILE A 491 7.22 12.76 -11.01
C ILE A 491 7.95 13.91 -11.72
N LYS A 492 8.55 13.65 -12.87
CA LYS A 492 9.29 14.64 -13.68
C LYS A 492 8.75 14.77 -15.07
#